data_0ec830c8f0943b6aa8b21d9e752b85d8
#
_entry.id   0ec830c8f0943b6aa8b21d9e752b85d8
#
_cell.length_a   1.000
_cell.length_b   1.000
_cell.length_c   1.000
_cell.angle_alpha   90.00
_cell.angle_beta   90.00
_cell.angle_gamma   90.00
#
_symmetry.space_group_name_H-M   'P 1'
#
loop_
_entity.id
_entity.type
_entity.pdbx_description
1 polymer ?
#
loop_
_entity_poly.entity_id
_entity_poly.type
_entity_poly.pdbx_seq_one_letter_code
_entity_poly.pdbx_strand_id
1 'polypeptide(L)'
;MTVIFKKSSVQSVGGYQHHYLMEDYNLWLRLLGGGFRAGNLDESLVLVRVGADMLVRRRGLKYVSSEYKLARMKRMTGFQSILSSHYYFILRSIPRLLPLWALKRIYNITRK
;
A
#
# COMPACT_ATOMS: atom_id res chain seq x y z
N MET A 1 -1.43 10.18 4.51
CA MET A 1 -0.78 9.51 5.66
C MET A 1 0.41 10.36 6.09
N THR A 2 0.54 10.65 7.36
CA THR A 2 1.66 11.45 7.88
C THR A 2 2.62 10.50 8.59
N VAL A 3 3.90 10.58 8.26
CA VAL A 3 4.94 9.71 8.81
C VAL A 3 6.15 10.55 9.16
N ILE A 4 6.79 10.26 10.29
CA ILE A 4 8.07 10.87 10.67
C ILE A 4 9.15 9.82 10.50
N PHE A 5 10.21 10.16 9.78
CA PHE A 5 11.35 9.30 9.51
C PHE A 5 12.65 9.88 10.07
N LYS A 6 13.53 8.99 10.51
CA LYS A 6 14.92 9.34 10.69
C LYS A 6 15.59 9.43 9.30
N LYS A 7 16.10 10.58 8.92
CA LYS A 7 16.69 10.85 7.59
C LYS A 7 17.76 9.81 7.21
N SER A 8 18.67 9.49 8.12
CA SER A 8 19.72 8.51 7.86
C SER A 8 19.20 7.11 7.54
N SER A 9 18.09 6.69 8.19
CA SER A 9 17.46 5.40 7.91
C SER A 9 16.85 5.35 6.51
N VAL A 10 16.20 6.43 6.08
CA VAL A 10 15.66 6.54 4.72
C VAL A 10 16.79 6.51 3.68
N GLN A 11 17.87 7.24 3.94
CA GLN A 11 19.05 7.27 3.05
C GLN A 11 19.73 5.91 2.94
N SER A 12 19.86 5.17 4.05
CA SER A 12 20.52 3.84 4.06
C SER A 12 19.79 2.78 3.23
N VAL A 13 18.47 2.93 3.03
CA VAL A 13 17.69 2.04 2.15
C VAL A 13 17.48 2.60 0.73
N GLY A 14 18.20 3.66 0.35
CA GLY A 14 18.16 4.25 -0.98
C GLY A 14 17.02 5.22 -1.24
N GLY A 15 16.43 5.80 -0.17
CA GLY A 15 15.40 6.83 -0.31
C GLY A 15 14.09 6.38 -0.94
N TYR A 16 13.29 7.33 -1.41
CA TYR A 16 12.07 7.03 -2.19
C TYR A 16 12.43 6.47 -3.57
N GLN A 17 11.74 5.42 -3.97
CA GLN A 17 11.87 4.81 -5.28
C GLN A 17 10.52 4.83 -5.99
N HIS A 18 10.53 4.98 -7.32
CA HIS A 18 9.29 5.01 -8.10
C HIS A 18 8.52 3.69 -7.99
N HIS A 19 7.29 3.80 -7.48
CA HIS A 19 6.33 2.70 -7.41
C HIS A 19 4.93 3.30 -7.53
N TYR A 20 4.33 3.22 -8.69
CA TYR A 20 3.08 3.93 -9.03
C TYR A 20 2.03 3.86 -7.91
N LEU A 21 1.72 5.01 -7.29
CA LEU A 21 0.81 5.22 -6.16
C LEU A 21 1.09 4.39 -4.90
N MET A 22 2.30 3.81 -4.78
CA MET A 22 2.71 2.96 -3.65
C MET A 22 4.15 3.24 -3.21
N GLU A 23 4.66 4.43 -3.46
CA GLU A 23 6.02 4.86 -3.09
C GLU A 23 6.27 4.72 -1.59
N ASP A 24 5.28 5.09 -0.78
CA ASP A 24 5.36 4.98 0.68
C ASP A 24 5.45 3.52 1.13
N TYR A 25 4.60 2.64 0.59
CA TYR A 25 4.65 1.21 0.91
C TYR A 25 5.97 0.57 0.50
N ASN A 26 6.52 0.96 -0.65
CA ASN A 26 7.82 0.52 -1.12
C ASN A 26 8.92 0.90 -0.12
N LEU A 27 8.95 2.16 0.31
CA LEU A 27 9.91 2.64 1.30
C LEU A 27 9.78 1.90 2.63
N TRP A 28 8.55 1.73 3.15
CA TRP A 28 8.32 1.05 4.43
C TRP A 28 8.76 -0.41 4.40
N LEU A 29 8.50 -1.13 3.32
CA LEU A 29 8.96 -2.51 3.18
C LEU A 29 10.48 -2.61 3.18
N ARG A 30 11.18 -1.66 2.56
CA ARG A 30 12.65 -1.64 2.57
C ARG A 30 13.22 -1.28 3.94
N LEU A 31 12.59 -0.33 4.64
CA LEU A 31 12.98 0.02 6.00
C LEU A 31 12.79 -1.17 6.94
N LEU A 32 11.61 -1.78 6.96
CA LEU A 32 11.31 -2.93 7.82
C LEU A 32 12.16 -4.15 7.45
N GLY A 33 12.35 -4.42 6.15
CA GLY A 33 13.23 -5.49 5.66
C GLY A 33 14.70 -5.26 6.00
N GLY A 34 15.12 -4.00 6.14
CA GLY A 34 16.45 -3.60 6.62
C GLY A 34 16.60 -3.62 8.14
N GLY A 35 15.61 -4.13 8.89
CA GLY A 35 15.65 -4.27 10.35
C GLY A 35 15.29 -3.01 11.13
N PHE A 36 14.83 -1.95 10.47
CA PHE A 36 14.36 -0.76 11.18
C PHE A 36 12.99 -1.01 11.84
N ARG A 37 12.79 -0.43 13.01
CA ARG A 37 11.53 -0.53 13.76
C ARG A 37 10.60 0.62 13.40
N ALA A 38 9.30 0.32 13.32
CA ALA A 38 8.24 1.29 13.14
C ALA A 38 7.19 1.13 14.23
N GLY A 39 6.49 2.21 14.56
CA GLY A 39 5.39 2.23 15.51
C GLY A 39 4.30 3.19 15.06
N ASN A 40 3.10 3.00 15.56
CA ASN A 40 1.98 3.92 15.39
C ASN A 40 1.79 4.73 16.67
N LEU A 41 1.34 5.98 16.51
CA LEU A 41 0.82 6.78 17.61
C LEU A 41 -0.66 6.43 17.78
N ASP A 42 -1.11 6.27 19.03
CA ASP A 42 -2.50 5.93 19.36
C ASP A 42 -3.45 7.13 19.21
N GLU A 43 -2.90 8.31 18.92
CA GLU A 43 -3.65 9.53 18.76
C GLU A 43 -4.07 9.77 17.30
N SER A 44 -5.28 10.27 17.09
CA SER A 44 -5.78 10.67 15.78
C SER A 44 -5.30 12.09 15.43
N LEU A 45 -4.12 12.18 14.80
CA LEU A 45 -3.48 13.45 14.50
C LEU A 45 -3.80 14.00 13.10
N VAL A 46 -4.47 13.23 12.25
CA VAL A 46 -4.69 13.58 10.83
C VAL A 46 -6.11 13.30 10.40
N LEU A 47 -6.77 14.32 9.83
CA LEU A 47 -8.04 14.18 9.13
C LEU A 47 -7.78 14.01 7.63
N VAL A 48 -8.25 12.90 7.07
CA VAL A 48 -8.08 12.59 5.64
C VAL A 48 -9.40 12.81 4.90
N ARG A 49 -9.37 13.72 3.90
CA ARG A 49 -10.49 13.90 2.97
C ARG A 49 -10.52 12.73 1.98
N VAL A 50 -11.63 12.00 1.95
CA VAL A 50 -11.86 10.90 1.02
C VAL A 50 -12.88 11.35 -0.03
N GLY A 51 -12.46 11.41 -1.31
CA GLY A 51 -13.31 11.78 -2.44
C GLY A 51 -13.37 10.67 -3.50
N ALA A 52 -14.30 10.83 -4.45
CA ALA A 52 -14.47 9.90 -5.57
C ALA A 52 -13.19 9.77 -6.42
N ASP A 53 -12.43 10.84 -6.57
CA ASP A 53 -11.17 10.88 -7.33
C ASP A 53 -10.11 9.92 -6.78
N MET A 54 -10.11 9.68 -5.48
CA MET A 54 -9.20 8.71 -4.86
C MET A 54 -9.51 7.29 -5.34
N LEU A 55 -10.77 6.94 -5.49
CA LEU A 55 -11.20 5.63 -5.99
C LEU A 55 -10.87 5.47 -7.47
N VAL A 56 -11.07 6.52 -8.28
CA VAL A 56 -10.75 6.53 -9.71
C VAL A 56 -9.26 6.29 -9.94
N ARG A 57 -8.38 7.00 -9.23
CA ARG A 57 -6.92 6.86 -9.38
C ARG A 57 -6.40 5.47 -8.99
N ARG A 58 -7.09 4.77 -8.07
CA ARG A 58 -6.69 3.46 -7.57
C ARG A 58 -7.36 2.30 -8.32
N ARG A 59 -7.54 2.45 -9.64
CA ARG A 59 -8.17 1.46 -10.52
C ARG A 59 -7.32 1.14 -11.73
N GLY A 60 -7.70 0.03 -12.41
CA GLY A 60 -7.16 -0.38 -13.70
C GLY A 60 -5.87 -1.19 -13.59
N LEU A 61 -5.43 -1.66 -14.74
CA LEU A 61 -4.29 -2.57 -14.87
C LEU A 61 -2.97 -2.00 -14.34
N LYS A 62 -2.78 -0.68 -14.47
CA LYS A 62 -1.58 -0.01 -13.95
C LYS A 62 -1.48 -0.11 -12.42
N TYR A 63 -2.62 0.01 -11.73
CA TYR A 63 -2.67 -0.17 -10.28
C TYR A 63 -2.45 -1.64 -9.88
N VAL A 64 -3.07 -2.59 -10.62
CA VAL A 64 -2.88 -4.02 -10.40
C VAL A 64 -1.41 -4.43 -10.59
N SER A 65 -0.73 -3.86 -11.59
CA SER A 65 0.71 -4.07 -11.79
C SER A 65 1.54 -3.57 -10.59
N SER A 66 1.18 -2.44 -9.99
CA SER A 66 1.81 -1.96 -8.75
C SER A 66 1.56 -2.88 -7.57
N GLU A 67 0.34 -3.39 -7.40
CA GLU A 67 0.02 -4.39 -6.36
C GLU A 67 0.84 -5.69 -6.55
N TYR A 68 1.04 -6.13 -7.78
CA TYR A 68 1.88 -7.30 -8.06
C TYR A 68 3.35 -7.08 -7.66
N LYS A 69 3.91 -5.92 -8.03
CA LYS A 69 5.26 -5.54 -7.62
C LYS A 69 5.40 -5.49 -6.09
N LEU A 70 4.40 -4.92 -5.40
CA LEU A 70 4.36 -4.86 -3.95
C LEU A 70 4.28 -6.26 -3.31
N ALA A 71 3.44 -7.15 -3.85
CA ALA A 71 3.33 -8.54 -3.41
C ALA A 71 4.65 -9.29 -3.58
N ARG A 72 5.35 -9.08 -4.70
CA ARG A 72 6.68 -9.63 -4.94
C ARG A 72 7.70 -9.13 -3.91
N MET A 73 7.72 -7.83 -3.62
CA MET A 73 8.61 -7.26 -2.61
C MET A 73 8.37 -7.87 -1.22
N LYS A 74 7.12 -8.02 -0.81
CA LYS A 74 6.77 -8.65 0.49
C LYS A 74 7.29 -10.08 0.60
N ARG A 75 7.29 -10.84 -0.50
CA ARG A 75 7.88 -12.18 -0.53
C ARG A 75 9.40 -12.13 -0.40
N MET A 76 10.06 -11.25 -1.16
CA MET A 76 11.52 -11.11 -1.14
C MET A 76 12.06 -10.65 0.21
N THR A 77 11.29 -9.85 0.94
CA THR A 77 11.62 -9.37 2.30
C THR A 77 11.17 -10.33 3.42
N GLY A 78 10.59 -11.48 3.09
CA GLY A 78 10.16 -12.48 4.07
C GLY A 78 8.89 -12.15 4.84
N PHE A 79 8.20 -11.04 4.52
CA PHE A 79 6.96 -10.65 5.20
C PHE A 79 5.75 -11.52 4.87
N GLN A 80 5.79 -12.22 3.74
CA GLN A 80 4.70 -13.09 3.31
C GLN A 80 5.21 -14.36 2.65
N SER A 81 4.53 -15.48 2.93
CA SER A 81 4.71 -16.73 2.19
C SER A 81 4.15 -16.58 0.75
N ILE A 82 4.53 -17.50 -0.12
CA ILE A 82 4.07 -17.53 -1.52
C ILE A 82 2.53 -17.59 -1.59
N LEU A 83 1.91 -18.48 -0.83
CA LEU A 83 0.45 -18.66 -0.81
C LEU A 83 -0.28 -17.42 -0.29
N SER A 84 0.15 -16.86 0.84
CA SER A 84 -0.47 -15.66 1.39
C SER A 84 -0.29 -14.46 0.47
N SER A 85 0.85 -14.32 -0.18
CA SER A 85 1.11 -13.24 -1.13
C SER A 85 0.16 -13.28 -2.33
N HIS A 86 -0.10 -14.48 -2.90
CA HIS A 86 -1.07 -14.64 -3.98
C HIS A 86 -2.50 -14.37 -3.52
N TYR A 87 -2.88 -14.90 -2.37
CA TYR A 87 -4.21 -14.66 -1.79
C TYR A 87 -4.49 -13.16 -1.61
N TYR A 88 -3.61 -12.45 -0.93
CA TYR A 88 -3.78 -10.99 -0.72
C TYR A 88 -3.67 -10.19 -2.01
N PHE A 89 -2.84 -10.60 -2.97
CA PHE A 89 -2.77 -9.97 -4.29
C PHE A 89 -4.11 -10.05 -5.01
N ILE A 90 -4.72 -11.24 -5.07
CA ILE A 90 -6.03 -11.46 -5.71
C ILE A 90 -7.11 -10.65 -4.99
N LEU A 91 -7.18 -10.75 -3.66
CA LEU A 91 -8.16 -10.04 -2.85
C LEU A 91 -8.14 -8.52 -3.05
N ARG A 92 -6.95 -7.95 -3.22
CA ARG A 92 -6.75 -6.51 -3.44
C ARG A 92 -6.93 -6.09 -4.90
N SER A 93 -6.65 -6.97 -5.85
CA SER A 93 -6.71 -6.67 -7.29
C SER A 93 -8.13 -6.77 -7.85
N ILE A 94 -8.94 -7.73 -7.41
CA ILE A 94 -10.32 -7.90 -7.90
C ILE A 94 -11.15 -6.62 -7.78
N PRO A 95 -11.24 -5.95 -6.61
CA PRO A 95 -12.03 -4.72 -6.50
C PRO A 95 -11.54 -3.59 -7.43
N ARG A 96 -10.25 -3.60 -7.80
CA ARG A 96 -9.64 -2.56 -8.65
C ARG A 96 -9.99 -2.69 -10.13
N LEU A 97 -10.45 -3.87 -10.54
CA LEU A 97 -10.91 -4.15 -11.91
C LEU A 97 -12.43 -3.96 -12.05
N LEU A 98 -13.16 -3.83 -10.94
CA LEU A 98 -14.60 -3.63 -10.95
C LEU A 98 -14.99 -2.24 -11.46
N PRO A 99 -16.19 -2.10 -12.06
CA PRO A 99 -16.74 -0.80 -12.43
C PRO A 99 -16.95 0.10 -11.20
N LEU A 100 -16.94 1.41 -11.42
CA LEU A 100 -17.01 2.41 -10.33
C LEU A 100 -18.21 2.24 -9.40
N TRP A 101 -19.38 1.85 -9.96
CA TRP A 101 -20.59 1.66 -9.17
C TRP A 101 -20.45 0.50 -8.18
N ALA A 102 -19.85 -0.61 -8.59
CA ALA A 102 -19.60 -1.77 -7.74
C ALA A 102 -18.58 -1.45 -6.65
N LEU A 103 -17.49 -0.74 -7.03
CA LEU A 103 -16.46 -0.30 -6.09
C LEU A 103 -17.01 0.64 -5.00
N LYS A 104 -17.85 1.61 -5.38
CA LYS A 104 -18.54 2.50 -4.44
C LYS A 104 -19.42 1.71 -3.46
N ARG A 105 -20.16 0.72 -3.95
CA ARG A 105 -21.03 -0.12 -3.12
C ARG A 105 -20.23 -0.92 -2.09
N ILE A 106 -19.15 -1.59 -2.52
CA ILE A 106 -18.24 -2.32 -1.62
C ILE A 106 -17.67 -1.38 -0.56
N TYR A 107 -17.17 -0.21 -0.98
CA TYR A 107 -16.58 0.76 -0.08
C TYR A 107 -17.55 1.27 0.99
N ASN A 108 -18.82 1.50 0.61
CA ASN A 108 -19.86 1.94 1.56
C ASN A 108 -20.23 0.84 2.57
N ILE A 109 -20.15 -0.44 2.18
CA ILE A 109 -20.44 -1.57 3.07
C ILE A 109 -19.31 -1.81 4.07
N THR A 110 -18.06 -1.69 3.62
CA THR A 110 -16.88 -1.96 4.47
C THR A 110 -16.53 -0.84 5.43
N ARG A 111 -17.15 0.34 5.30
CA ARG A 111 -16.86 1.53 6.09
C ARG A 111 -17.87 1.81 7.21
N LYS A 112 -18.76 0.87 7.53
CA LYS A 112 -19.64 0.95 8.69
C LYS A 112 -18.90 0.64 9.98
#